data_bbe742bd7d92ef52478e1dab32419066
#
_entry.id   bbe742bd7d92ef52478e1dab32419066
#
_cell.length_a   1.000
_cell.length_b   1.000
_cell.length_c   1.000
_cell.angle_alpha   90.00
_cell.angle_beta   90.00
_cell.angle_gamma   90.00
#
_symmetry.space_group_name_H-M   'P 1'
#
loop_
_entity.id
_entity.type
_entity.pdbx_description
1 polymer ?
#
loop_
_entity_poly.entity_id
_entity_poly.type
_entity_poly.pdbx_seq_one_letter_code
_entity_poly.pdbx_strand_id
1 'polypeptide(L)'
;MVYQEQVLEIVRTLAGYSLGKADSMRRVISKKKADQMVIERKNFIYGSDDGDIPGCIKNGIDEQTAISIFDEINDFANYAFNKSHAAAYAFVTYQTAYLKTFYPVEYMASLISSIDDLDKINHYIANCKEMGIDRLPPDVNKSEDTFTVENNSIRFGLSAVKNVGRAMILNLVNERKNNGEFKTFSDFIDRMAGQDMNKRALEGLISCGAFDSMGVKRSQLLAVYEKALDG
;
A
#
# COMPACT_ATOMS: atom_id res chain seq x y z
N MET A 1 3.97 -9.64 28.20
CA MET A 1 3.10 -8.55 27.68
C MET A 1 3.27 -8.42 26.17
N VAL A 2 2.23 -7.97 25.44
CA VAL A 2 2.26 -7.80 23.97
C VAL A 2 1.75 -6.41 23.56
N TYR A 3 0.77 -5.87 24.27
CA TYR A 3 0.11 -4.61 23.90
C TYR A 3 0.24 -3.54 24.98
N GLN A 4 0.29 -2.27 24.55
CA GLN A 4 0.34 -1.11 25.46
C GLN A 4 -0.84 -1.07 26.43
N GLU A 5 -2.02 -1.49 25.98
CA GLU A 5 -3.23 -1.53 26.77
C GLU A 5 -3.14 -2.49 27.95
N GLN A 6 -2.36 -3.55 27.84
CA GLN A 6 -2.10 -4.47 28.96
C GLN A 6 -1.26 -3.80 30.06
N VAL A 7 -0.31 -2.94 29.69
CA VAL A 7 0.43 -2.14 30.68
C VAL A 7 -0.50 -1.21 31.43
N LEU A 8 -1.44 -0.53 30.73
CA LEU A 8 -2.43 0.33 31.37
C LEU A 8 -3.24 -0.44 32.42
N GLU A 9 -3.65 -1.65 32.12
CA GLU A 9 -4.42 -2.47 33.02
C GLU A 9 -3.60 -2.95 34.21
N ILE A 10 -2.37 -3.38 34.00
CA ILE A 10 -1.44 -3.82 35.04
C ILE A 10 -1.19 -2.69 36.05
N VAL A 11 -0.81 -1.49 35.58
CA VAL A 11 -0.49 -0.38 36.50
C VAL A 11 -1.73 0.11 37.26
N ARG A 12 -2.92 0.05 36.67
CA ARG A 12 -4.16 0.38 37.32
C ARG A 12 -4.55 -0.63 38.41
N THR A 13 -4.46 -1.92 38.06
CA THR A 13 -4.89 -3.01 38.92
C THR A 13 -3.92 -3.21 40.08
N LEU A 14 -2.62 -3.19 39.82
CA LEU A 14 -1.60 -3.51 40.82
C LEU A 14 -1.17 -2.31 41.66
N ALA A 15 -0.94 -1.16 41.01
CA ALA A 15 -0.42 0.03 41.71
C ALA A 15 -1.48 1.11 41.98
N GLY A 16 -2.73 0.93 41.50
CA GLY A 16 -3.83 1.85 41.76
C GLY A 16 -3.78 3.15 40.92
N TYR A 17 -3.18 3.12 39.76
CA TYR A 17 -3.20 4.28 38.86
C TYR A 17 -4.61 4.60 38.39
N SER A 18 -4.95 5.90 38.38
CA SER A 18 -6.12 6.36 37.64
C SER A 18 -5.92 6.16 36.12
N LEU A 19 -7.00 6.15 35.33
CA LEU A 19 -6.92 6.01 33.89
C LEU A 19 -6.03 7.10 33.24
N GLY A 20 -6.16 8.34 33.75
CA GLY A 20 -5.35 9.47 33.23
C GLY A 20 -3.86 9.34 33.56
N LYS A 21 -3.52 8.89 34.77
CA LYS A 21 -2.11 8.66 35.16
C LYS A 21 -1.52 7.46 34.39
N ALA A 22 -2.28 6.39 34.19
CA ALA A 22 -1.87 5.25 33.39
C ALA A 22 -1.62 5.65 31.91
N ASP A 23 -2.48 6.49 31.30
CA ASP A 23 -2.25 7.00 29.95
C ASP A 23 -1.01 7.91 29.89
N SER A 24 -0.74 8.69 30.93
CA SER A 24 0.48 9.48 31.02
C SER A 24 1.73 8.57 31.02
N MET A 25 1.72 7.50 31.83
CA MET A 25 2.78 6.50 31.82
C MET A 25 2.96 5.83 30.46
N ARG A 26 1.86 5.46 29.77
CA ARG A 26 1.92 4.93 28.40
C ARG A 26 2.64 5.88 27.45
N ARG A 27 2.43 7.19 27.57
CA ARG A 27 3.13 8.22 26.77
C ARG A 27 4.62 8.30 27.10
N VAL A 28 4.99 8.13 28.38
CA VAL A 28 6.39 8.06 28.82
C VAL A 28 7.10 6.87 28.16
N ILE A 29 6.46 5.70 28.21
CA ILE A 29 6.91 4.47 27.53
C ILE A 29 7.08 4.69 26.04
N SER A 30 6.03 5.16 25.35
CA SER A 30 6.04 5.35 23.88
C SER A 30 7.09 6.35 23.40
N LYS A 31 7.39 7.37 24.22
CA LYS A 31 8.39 8.41 23.92
C LYS A 31 9.80 8.08 24.40
N LYS A 32 10.00 6.91 25.03
CA LYS A 32 11.30 6.43 25.57
C LYS A 32 11.99 7.46 26.49
N LYS A 33 11.24 8.12 27.36
CA LYS A 33 11.73 9.14 28.26
C LYS A 33 12.36 8.50 29.52
N ALA A 34 13.68 8.22 29.47
CA ALA A 34 14.39 7.51 30.53
C ALA A 34 14.23 8.15 31.92
N ASP A 35 14.38 9.47 32.01
CA ASP A 35 14.26 10.20 33.30
C ASP A 35 12.87 10.05 33.93
N GLN A 36 11.82 10.08 33.10
CA GLN A 36 10.46 9.90 33.54
C GLN A 36 10.16 8.43 33.90
N MET A 37 10.81 7.46 33.27
CA MET A 37 10.68 6.04 33.62
C MET A 37 11.20 5.75 35.03
N VAL A 38 12.24 6.43 35.50
CA VAL A 38 12.74 6.30 36.87
C VAL A 38 11.69 6.76 37.87
N ILE A 39 11.02 7.88 37.60
CA ILE A 39 9.93 8.42 38.45
C ILE A 39 8.73 7.44 38.44
N GLU A 40 8.33 6.97 37.30
CA GLU A 40 7.21 6.02 37.17
C GLU A 40 7.52 4.68 37.87
N ARG A 41 8.79 4.22 37.85
CA ARG A 41 9.23 3.04 38.60
C ARG A 41 9.01 3.22 40.11
N LYS A 42 9.44 4.38 40.64
CA LYS A 42 9.19 4.72 42.07
C LYS A 42 7.70 4.73 42.37
N ASN A 43 6.91 5.43 41.53
CA ASN A 43 5.48 5.57 41.75
C ASN A 43 4.75 4.22 41.68
N PHE A 44 5.13 3.35 40.74
CA PHE A 44 4.52 2.02 40.63
C PHE A 44 4.79 1.14 41.85
N ILE A 45 6.03 1.15 42.36
CA ILE A 45 6.43 0.27 43.47
C ILE A 45 5.95 0.85 44.81
N TYR A 46 6.31 2.11 45.09
CA TYR A 46 6.16 2.72 46.42
C TYR A 46 5.00 3.70 46.54
N GLY A 47 4.42 4.13 45.44
CA GLY A 47 3.42 5.20 45.39
C GLY A 47 4.01 6.57 45.05
N SER A 48 3.10 7.50 44.67
CA SER A 48 3.49 8.88 44.34
C SER A 48 3.54 9.76 45.58
N ASP A 49 4.40 10.79 45.54
CA ASP A 49 4.59 11.73 46.68
C ASP A 49 3.33 12.56 46.97
N ASP A 50 2.46 12.79 45.98
CA ASP A 50 1.16 13.47 46.10
C ASP A 50 0.05 12.55 46.61
N GLY A 51 0.30 11.25 46.76
CA GLY A 51 -0.66 10.26 47.23
C GLY A 51 -1.70 9.81 46.20
N ASP A 52 -1.65 10.33 44.97
CA ASP A 52 -2.59 10.00 43.91
C ASP A 52 -2.40 8.55 43.37
N ILE A 53 -1.20 8.00 43.53
CA ILE A 53 -0.88 6.61 43.16
C ILE A 53 -0.52 5.86 44.45
N PRO A 54 -1.31 4.85 44.87
CA PRO A 54 -1.01 4.06 46.07
C PRO A 54 0.30 3.31 46.05
N GLY A 55 0.64 2.76 44.87
CA GLY A 55 1.78 1.87 44.70
C GLY A 55 1.48 0.40 45.01
N CYS A 56 2.27 -0.49 44.46
CA CYS A 56 2.11 -1.95 44.60
C CYS A 56 2.22 -2.41 46.04
N ILE A 57 3.17 -1.86 46.82
CA ILE A 57 3.40 -2.29 48.22
C ILE A 57 2.18 -1.99 49.09
N LYS A 58 1.58 -0.81 48.95
CA LYS A 58 0.37 -0.44 49.68
C LYS A 58 -0.82 -1.32 49.32
N ASN A 59 -0.85 -1.85 48.12
CA ASN A 59 -1.87 -2.78 47.63
C ASN A 59 -1.56 -4.24 47.97
N GLY A 60 -0.55 -4.53 48.80
CA GLY A 60 -0.25 -5.85 49.32
C GLY A 60 0.65 -6.71 48.41
N ILE A 61 1.30 -6.11 47.42
CA ILE A 61 2.27 -6.79 46.58
C ILE A 61 3.66 -6.59 47.16
N ASP A 62 4.43 -7.65 47.30
CA ASP A 62 5.79 -7.55 47.81
C ASP A 62 6.72 -6.80 46.88
N GLU A 63 7.73 -6.16 47.43
CA GLU A 63 8.64 -5.27 46.70
C GLU A 63 9.35 -5.99 45.57
N GLN A 64 9.83 -7.19 45.79
CA GLN A 64 10.61 -7.92 44.76
C GLN A 64 9.73 -8.28 43.56
N THR A 65 8.49 -8.67 43.78
CA THR A 65 7.51 -8.93 42.73
C THR A 65 7.17 -7.64 41.99
N ALA A 66 6.95 -6.52 42.69
CA ALA A 66 6.67 -5.23 42.06
C ALA A 66 7.83 -4.75 41.17
N ILE A 67 9.07 -4.92 41.65
CA ILE A 67 10.29 -4.63 40.87
C ILE A 67 10.31 -5.48 39.59
N SER A 68 10.14 -6.79 39.71
CA SER A 68 10.17 -7.72 38.57
C SER A 68 9.14 -7.36 37.50
N ILE A 69 7.90 -7.04 37.94
CA ILE A 69 6.82 -6.63 37.01
C ILE A 69 7.18 -5.31 36.32
N PHE A 70 7.73 -4.33 37.04
CA PHE A 70 8.13 -3.08 36.40
C PHE A 70 9.29 -3.25 35.42
N ASP A 71 10.26 -4.09 35.74
CA ASP A 71 11.37 -4.38 34.86
C ASP A 71 10.88 -5.06 33.57
N GLU A 72 9.90 -5.98 33.65
CA GLU A 72 9.21 -6.50 32.45
C GLU A 72 8.46 -5.43 31.65
N ILE A 73 7.82 -4.46 32.33
CA ILE A 73 7.17 -3.31 31.66
C ILE A 73 8.21 -2.47 30.94
N ASN A 74 9.36 -2.22 31.56
CA ASN A 74 10.44 -1.42 30.98
C ASN A 74 11.08 -2.10 29.76
N ASP A 75 11.33 -3.39 29.84
CA ASP A 75 11.85 -4.17 28.71
C ASP A 75 10.85 -4.19 27.55
N PHE A 76 9.58 -4.39 27.86
CA PHE A 76 8.50 -4.33 26.90
C PHE A 76 8.33 -2.94 26.25
N ALA A 77 8.70 -1.86 26.95
CA ALA A 77 8.57 -0.48 26.46
C ALA A 77 9.26 -0.27 25.09
N ASN A 78 10.29 -1.04 24.80
CA ASN A 78 11.01 -0.99 23.53
C ASN A 78 10.24 -1.62 22.35
N TYR A 79 9.29 -2.52 22.64
CA TYR A 79 8.55 -3.32 21.66
C TYR A 79 7.04 -3.15 21.75
N ALA A 80 6.57 -2.22 22.61
CA ALA A 80 5.15 -2.00 22.88
C ALA A 80 4.38 -1.60 21.60
N PHE A 81 3.31 -2.32 21.29
CA PHE A 81 2.47 -2.09 20.12
C PHE A 81 1.02 -1.76 20.52
N ASN A 82 0.38 -0.90 19.74
CA ASN A 82 -1.03 -0.53 19.99
C ASN A 82 -1.97 -1.64 19.51
N LYS A 83 -2.81 -2.16 20.39
CA LYS A 83 -3.76 -3.24 20.09
C LYS A 83 -4.79 -2.84 19.05
N SER A 84 -5.30 -1.62 19.11
CA SER A 84 -6.30 -1.14 18.15
C SER A 84 -5.73 -1.08 16.73
N HIS A 85 -4.47 -0.64 16.60
CA HIS A 85 -3.76 -0.65 15.31
C HIS A 85 -3.55 -2.08 14.81
N ALA A 86 -3.09 -3.01 15.67
CA ALA A 86 -2.94 -4.41 15.31
C ALA A 86 -4.26 -5.04 14.84
N ALA A 87 -5.35 -4.80 15.57
CA ALA A 87 -6.68 -5.29 15.21
C ALA A 87 -7.16 -4.74 13.86
N ALA A 88 -6.99 -3.43 13.61
CA ALA A 88 -7.37 -2.82 12.33
C ALA A 88 -6.58 -3.43 11.17
N TYR A 89 -5.28 -3.59 11.31
CA TYR A 89 -4.45 -4.23 10.28
C TYR A 89 -4.73 -5.72 10.11
N ALA A 90 -5.14 -6.43 11.17
CA ALA A 90 -5.56 -7.81 11.04
C ALA A 90 -6.81 -7.95 10.14
N PHE A 91 -7.74 -7.00 10.21
CA PHE A 91 -8.87 -6.94 9.27
C PHE A 91 -8.41 -6.75 7.83
N VAL A 92 -7.53 -5.78 7.59
CA VAL A 92 -6.99 -5.53 6.24
C VAL A 92 -6.23 -6.76 5.73
N THR A 93 -5.42 -7.38 6.58
CA THR A 93 -4.68 -8.60 6.24
C THR A 93 -5.63 -9.74 5.86
N TYR A 94 -6.69 -9.93 6.62
CA TYR A 94 -7.70 -10.95 6.31
C TYR A 94 -8.42 -10.64 5.00
N GLN A 95 -8.86 -9.40 4.79
CA GLN A 95 -9.55 -8.98 3.56
C GLN A 95 -8.67 -9.17 2.33
N THR A 96 -7.41 -8.76 2.39
CA THR A 96 -6.47 -8.93 1.26
C THR A 96 -6.16 -10.40 0.99
N ALA A 97 -6.00 -11.23 2.03
CA ALA A 97 -5.83 -12.68 1.89
C ALA A 97 -7.07 -13.33 1.27
N TYR A 98 -8.26 -12.95 1.72
CA TYR A 98 -9.53 -13.44 1.17
C TYR A 98 -9.67 -13.09 -0.31
N LEU A 99 -9.48 -11.81 -0.67
CA LEU A 99 -9.56 -11.36 -2.06
C LEU A 99 -8.53 -12.06 -2.94
N LYS A 100 -7.29 -12.19 -2.48
CA LYS A 100 -6.24 -12.89 -3.22
C LYS A 100 -6.57 -14.37 -3.45
N THR A 101 -7.27 -15.01 -2.50
CA THR A 101 -7.61 -16.44 -2.59
C THR A 101 -8.81 -16.69 -3.51
N PHE A 102 -9.86 -15.89 -3.38
CA PHE A 102 -11.14 -16.15 -4.06
C PHE A 102 -11.35 -15.32 -5.34
N TYR A 103 -10.62 -14.20 -5.48
CA TYR A 103 -10.66 -13.28 -6.62
C TYR A 103 -9.25 -12.90 -7.07
N PRO A 104 -8.38 -13.88 -7.38
CA PRO A 104 -6.96 -13.63 -7.59
C PRO A 104 -6.68 -12.70 -8.76
N VAL A 105 -7.43 -12.77 -9.85
CA VAL A 105 -7.23 -11.96 -11.05
C VAL A 105 -7.56 -10.49 -10.77
N GLU A 106 -8.73 -10.23 -10.18
CA GLU A 106 -9.19 -8.89 -9.80
C GLU A 106 -8.28 -8.27 -8.74
N TYR A 107 -7.88 -9.08 -7.73
CA TYR A 107 -6.96 -8.64 -6.69
C TYR A 107 -5.62 -8.22 -7.28
N MET A 108 -5.02 -9.04 -8.15
CA MET A 108 -3.72 -8.73 -8.76
C MET A 108 -3.81 -7.56 -9.73
N ALA A 109 -4.86 -7.43 -10.52
CA ALA A 109 -5.07 -6.27 -11.39
C ALA A 109 -5.17 -4.96 -10.57
N SER A 110 -5.92 -4.97 -9.47
CA SER A 110 -6.06 -3.83 -8.56
C SER A 110 -4.75 -3.50 -7.84
N LEU A 111 -4.04 -4.52 -7.33
CA LEU A 111 -2.77 -4.37 -6.65
C LEU A 111 -1.72 -3.72 -7.57
N ILE A 112 -1.54 -4.25 -8.78
CA ILE A 112 -0.57 -3.73 -9.75
C ILE A 112 -0.93 -2.29 -10.15
N SER A 113 -2.22 -1.99 -10.32
CA SER A 113 -2.70 -0.64 -10.66
C SER A 113 -2.47 0.40 -9.56
N SER A 114 -2.29 -0.02 -8.32
CA SER A 114 -2.04 0.87 -7.17
C SER A 114 -0.57 1.23 -6.94
N ILE A 115 0.34 0.71 -7.79
CA ILE A 115 1.79 0.84 -7.63
C ILE A 115 2.35 1.74 -8.73
N ASP A 116 3.14 2.74 -8.32
CA ASP A 116 3.82 3.65 -9.25
C ASP A 116 5.26 3.19 -9.61
N ASP A 117 5.82 2.24 -8.86
CA ASP A 117 7.17 1.74 -9.00
C ASP A 117 7.22 0.60 -10.05
N LEU A 118 7.89 0.83 -11.17
CA LEU A 118 8.00 -0.12 -12.29
C LEU A 118 8.66 -1.44 -11.90
N ASP A 119 9.64 -1.44 -10.99
CA ASP A 119 10.31 -2.68 -10.56
C ASP A 119 9.35 -3.54 -9.74
N LYS A 120 8.53 -2.92 -8.90
CA LYS A 120 7.47 -3.61 -8.15
C LYS A 120 6.38 -4.13 -9.08
N ILE A 121 5.96 -3.33 -10.07
CA ILE A 121 5.01 -3.78 -11.10
C ILE A 121 5.54 -5.04 -11.78
N ASN A 122 6.78 -5.05 -12.22
CA ASN A 122 7.41 -6.21 -12.85
C ASN A 122 7.45 -7.45 -11.92
N HIS A 123 7.75 -7.24 -10.63
CA HIS A 123 7.72 -8.30 -9.64
C HIS A 123 6.32 -8.93 -9.51
N TYR A 124 5.28 -8.11 -9.37
CA TYR A 124 3.90 -8.63 -9.26
C TYR A 124 3.39 -9.24 -10.57
N ILE A 125 3.83 -8.72 -11.72
CA ILE A 125 3.56 -9.35 -13.02
C ILE A 125 4.18 -10.76 -13.09
N ALA A 126 5.39 -10.96 -12.54
CA ALA A 126 5.99 -12.29 -12.43
C ALA A 126 5.18 -13.21 -11.51
N ASN A 127 4.71 -12.69 -10.36
CA ASN A 127 3.83 -13.45 -9.47
C ASN A 127 2.51 -13.88 -10.13
N CYS A 128 1.92 -13.07 -11.02
CA CYS A 128 0.75 -13.48 -11.78
C CYS A 128 1.01 -14.77 -12.58
N LYS A 129 2.20 -14.87 -13.19
CA LYS A 129 2.59 -16.08 -13.94
C LYS A 129 2.67 -17.32 -13.03
N GLU A 130 3.26 -17.17 -11.83
CA GLU A 130 3.34 -18.25 -10.84
C GLU A 130 1.95 -18.70 -10.34
N MET A 131 1.01 -17.75 -10.28
CA MET A 131 -0.39 -18.00 -9.91
C MET A 131 -1.24 -18.56 -11.06
N GLY A 132 -0.67 -18.76 -12.25
CA GLY A 132 -1.40 -19.22 -13.44
C GLY A 132 -2.35 -18.18 -14.03
N ILE A 133 -2.12 -16.88 -13.77
CA ILE A 133 -2.91 -15.77 -14.32
C ILE A 133 -2.26 -15.30 -15.61
N ASP A 134 -3.01 -15.43 -16.71
CA ASP A 134 -2.57 -14.97 -18.02
C ASP A 134 -2.55 -13.44 -18.10
N ARG A 135 -1.65 -12.94 -18.95
CA ARG A 135 -1.43 -11.51 -19.17
C ARG A 135 -1.63 -11.18 -20.64
N LEU A 136 -2.48 -10.21 -20.87
CA LEU A 136 -2.73 -9.69 -22.21
C LEU A 136 -1.87 -8.44 -22.42
N PRO A 137 -1.20 -8.31 -23.59
CA PRO A 137 -0.34 -7.17 -23.89
C PRO A 137 -1.15 -5.87 -23.92
N PRO A 138 -0.48 -4.70 -23.82
CA PRO A 138 -1.16 -3.42 -24.05
C PRO A 138 -1.76 -3.37 -25.46
N ASP A 139 -2.90 -2.70 -25.59
CA ASP A 139 -3.62 -2.57 -26.87
C ASP A 139 -4.39 -1.23 -26.87
N VAL A 140 -4.19 -0.39 -27.89
CA VAL A 140 -4.85 0.91 -27.99
C VAL A 140 -6.38 0.79 -28.06
N ASN A 141 -6.90 -0.34 -28.55
CA ASN A 141 -8.33 -0.59 -28.66
C ASN A 141 -8.95 -1.27 -27.43
N LYS A 142 -8.14 -1.83 -26.52
CA LYS A 142 -8.67 -2.61 -25.38
C LYS A 142 -8.19 -2.13 -24.03
N SER A 143 -6.93 -1.67 -23.94
CA SER A 143 -6.37 -1.28 -22.64
C SER A 143 -7.00 0.01 -22.11
N GLU A 144 -7.25 0.05 -20.82
CA GLU A 144 -7.59 1.26 -20.07
C GLU A 144 -6.30 1.93 -19.53
N ASP A 145 -6.45 2.98 -18.73
CA ASP A 145 -5.30 3.61 -18.07
C ASP A 145 -4.62 2.67 -17.07
N THR A 146 -5.40 1.91 -16.32
CA THR A 146 -4.92 0.93 -15.33
C THR A 146 -5.03 -0.50 -15.84
N PHE A 147 -4.47 -1.46 -15.11
CA PHE A 147 -4.63 -2.88 -15.38
C PHE A 147 -6.08 -3.31 -15.15
N THR A 148 -6.65 -4.05 -16.09
CA THR A 148 -8.06 -4.49 -16.05
C THR A 148 -8.18 -5.99 -16.24
N VAL A 149 -9.30 -6.56 -15.80
CA VAL A 149 -9.60 -7.98 -16.01
C VAL A 149 -10.34 -8.16 -17.35
N GLU A 150 -9.83 -9.06 -18.17
CA GLU A 150 -10.45 -9.44 -19.46
C GLU A 150 -10.38 -10.96 -19.60
N ASN A 151 -11.53 -11.64 -19.64
CA ASN A 151 -11.63 -13.10 -19.80
C ASN A 151 -10.73 -13.90 -18.84
N ASN A 152 -10.79 -13.58 -17.54
CA ASN A 152 -9.98 -14.21 -16.49
C ASN A 152 -8.47 -14.01 -16.64
N SER A 153 -8.05 -13.01 -17.42
CA SER A 153 -6.67 -12.59 -17.65
C SER A 153 -6.50 -11.13 -17.25
N ILE A 154 -5.29 -10.66 -17.07
CA ILE A 154 -5.00 -9.25 -16.77
C ILE A 154 -4.55 -8.56 -18.05
N ARG A 155 -5.33 -7.56 -18.52
CA ARG A 155 -4.94 -6.64 -19.59
C ARG A 155 -3.97 -5.59 -19.05
N PHE A 156 -2.87 -5.38 -19.76
CA PHE A 156 -1.85 -4.38 -19.41
C PHE A 156 -2.42 -2.95 -19.51
N GLY A 157 -2.27 -2.15 -18.44
CA GLY A 157 -2.70 -0.76 -18.39
C GLY A 157 -1.73 0.18 -19.11
N LEU A 158 -2.25 1.17 -19.84
CA LEU A 158 -1.42 2.08 -20.62
C LEU A 158 -0.55 3.01 -19.76
N SER A 159 -0.95 3.29 -18.50
CA SER A 159 -0.16 4.12 -17.57
C SER A 159 1.19 3.49 -17.18
N ALA A 160 1.33 2.18 -17.31
CA ALA A 160 2.58 1.48 -17.07
C ALA A 160 3.53 1.49 -18.31
N VAL A 161 3.10 2.05 -19.44
CA VAL A 161 3.93 2.23 -20.62
C VAL A 161 4.83 3.45 -20.45
N LYS A 162 6.13 3.25 -20.56
CA LYS A 162 7.13 4.32 -20.40
C LYS A 162 6.88 5.46 -21.38
N ASN A 163 7.00 6.69 -20.92
CA ASN A 163 6.87 7.94 -21.69
C ASN A 163 5.46 8.26 -22.19
N VAL A 164 4.44 7.51 -21.82
CA VAL A 164 3.04 7.82 -22.15
C VAL A 164 2.40 8.59 -21.00
N GLY A 165 2.04 9.85 -21.26
CA GLY A 165 1.44 10.71 -20.24
C GLY A 165 -0.02 10.35 -19.96
N ARG A 166 -0.44 10.50 -18.70
CA ARG A 166 -1.82 10.17 -18.29
C ARG A 166 -2.89 10.95 -19.06
N ALA A 167 -2.65 12.23 -19.37
CA ALA A 167 -3.59 13.05 -20.14
C ALA A 167 -3.85 12.42 -21.53
N MET A 168 -2.77 12.06 -22.24
CA MET A 168 -2.88 11.38 -23.53
C MET A 168 -3.65 10.06 -23.43
N ILE A 169 -3.40 9.26 -22.38
CA ILE A 169 -4.08 7.98 -22.19
C ILE A 169 -5.58 8.20 -22.00
N LEU A 170 -5.98 9.15 -21.16
CA LEU A 170 -7.38 9.48 -20.94
C LEU A 170 -8.07 9.98 -22.22
N ASN A 171 -7.37 10.80 -23.00
CA ASN A 171 -7.86 11.26 -24.31
C ASN A 171 -8.05 10.07 -25.27
N LEU A 172 -7.06 9.15 -25.35
CA LEU A 172 -7.14 7.94 -26.17
C LEU A 172 -8.35 7.07 -25.79
N VAL A 173 -8.51 6.81 -24.50
CA VAL A 173 -9.61 5.99 -23.99
C VAL A 173 -10.97 6.64 -24.26
N ASN A 174 -11.09 7.97 -24.06
CA ASN A 174 -12.31 8.72 -24.32
C ASN A 174 -12.62 8.76 -25.83
N GLU A 175 -11.62 9.01 -26.67
CA GLU A 175 -11.77 9.03 -28.13
C GLU A 175 -12.29 7.69 -28.64
N ARG A 176 -11.71 6.58 -28.18
CA ARG A 176 -12.15 5.24 -28.51
C ARG A 176 -13.59 4.95 -28.04
N LYS A 177 -13.95 5.37 -26.81
CA LYS A 177 -15.29 5.16 -26.25
C LYS A 177 -16.38 5.94 -27.01
N ASN A 178 -16.05 7.15 -27.47
CA ASN A 178 -17.01 8.01 -28.16
C ASN A 178 -17.15 7.68 -29.66
N ASN A 179 -16.04 7.36 -30.32
CA ASN A 179 -15.96 7.26 -31.78
C ASN A 179 -15.63 5.83 -32.30
N GLY A 180 -15.57 4.85 -31.39
CA GLY A 180 -15.26 3.45 -31.71
C GLY A 180 -13.77 3.15 -31.83
N GLU A 181 -13.47 1.87 -32.07
CA GLU A 181 -12.08 1.38 -32.19
C GLU A 181 -11.31 2.06 -33.32
N PHE A 182 -10.01 2.23 -33.10
CA PHE A 182 -9.09 2.68 -34.14
C PHE A 182 -8.88 1.56 -35.16
N LYS A 183 -9.19 1.82 -36.41
CA LYS A 183 -9.17 0.81 -37.48
C LYS A 183 -7.78 0.57 -38.04
N THR A 184 -6.96 1.62 -38.11
CA THR A 184 -5.60 1.58 -38.65
C THR A 184 -4.69 2.50 -37.83
N PHE A 185 -3.38 2.36 -38.02
CA PHE A 185 -2.42 3.29 -37.41
C PHE A 185 -2.63 4.74 -37.88
N SER A 186 -2.98 4.96 -39.19
CA SER A 186 -3.28 6.31 -39.71
C SER A 186 -4.53 6.87 -39.03
N ASP A 187 -5.62 6.09 -38.91
CA ASP A 187 -6.85 6.50 -38.21
C ASP A 187 -6.55 6.89 -36.73
N PHE A 188 -5.63 6.16 -36.07
CA PHE A 188 -5.17 6.51 -34.73
C PHE A 188 -4.44 7.87 -34.73
N ILE A 189 -3.50 8.10 -35.64
CA ILE A 189 -2.74 9.35 -35.73
C ILE A 189 -3.70 10.53 -35.97
N ASP A 190 -4.59 10.41 -36.96
CA ASP A 190 -5.53 11.47 -37.34
C ASP A 190 -6.47 11.85 -36.19
N ARG A 191 -6.99 10.86 -35.48
CA ARG A 191 -7.95 11.06 -34.38
C ARG A 191 -7.26 11.53 -33.09
N MET A 192 -6.00 11.17 -32.88
CA MET A 192 -5.22 11.59 -31.71
C MET A 192 -4.41 12.87 -31.94
N ALA A 193 -4.46 13.45 -33.14
CA ALA A 193 -3.77 14.70 -33.45
C ALA A 193 -4.20 15.82 -32.47
N GLY A 194 -3.23 16.51 -31.87
CA GLY A 194 -3.49 17.59 -30.91
C GLY A 194 -3.96 17.15 -29.52
N GLN A 195 -4.05 15.83 -29.25
CA GLN A 195 -4.51 15.28 -27.96
C GLN A 195 -3.36 14.85 -27.04
N ASP A 196 -2.45 15.77 -26.73
CA ASP A 196 -1.26 15.54 -25.89
C ASP A 196 -0.31 14.42 -26.40
N MET A 197 -0.49 13.99 -27.65
CA MET A 197 0.37 13.00 -28.29
C MET A 197 1.71 13.62 -28.71
N ASN A 198 2.81 12.97 -28.34
CA ASN A 198 4.15 13.38 -28.76
C ASN A 198 4.97 12.17 -29.26
N LYS A 199 6.09 12.44 -29.93
CA LYS A 199 6.95 11.40 -30.54
C LYS A 199 7.35 10.32 -29.53
N ARG A 200 7.72 10.70 -28.29
CA ARG A 200 8.16 9.73 -27.26
C ARG A 200 7.03 8.83 -26.78
N ALA A 201 5.83 9.38 -26.63
CA ALA A 201 4.65 8.61 -26.21
C ALA A 201 4.25 7.61 -27.31
N LEU A 202 4.24 8.05 -28.57
CA LEU A 202 3.91 7.19 -29.71
C LEU A 202 4.95 6.07 -29.87
N GLU A 203 6.24 6.38 -29.77
CA GLU A 203 7.33 5.40 -29.75
C GLU A 203 7.15 4.37 -28.62
N GLY A 204 6.77 4.83 -27.42
CA GLY A 204 6.47 3.96 -26.28
C GLY A 204 5.34 2.98 -26.55
N LEU A 205 4.22 3.47 -27.12
CA LEU A 205 3.08 2.62 -27.51
C LEU A 205 3.43 1.62 -28.61
N ILE A 206 4.21 2.02 -29.62
CA ILE A 206 4.66 1.10 -30.68
C ILE A 206 5.59 0.03 -30.10
N SER A 207 6.56 0.45 -29.29
CA SER A 207 7.58 -0.44 -28.72
C SER A 207 6.99 -1.49 -27.78
N CYS A 208 5.98 -1.13 -26.97
CA CYS A 208 5.29 -2.08 -26.10
C CYS A 208 4.30 -3.00 -26.83
N GLY A 209 4.02 -2.74 -28.11
CA GLY A 209 3.14 -3.56 -28.93
C GLY A 209 1.67 -3.18 -28.88
N ALA A 210 1.35 -1.97 -28.45
CA ALA A 210 -0.04 -1.52 -28.32
C ALA A 210 -0.82 -1.45 -29.65
N PHE A 211 -0.16 -1.60 -30.77
CA PHE A 211 -0.74 -1.66 -32.13
C PHE A 211 -0.68 -3.06 -32.78
N ASP A 212 -0.19 -4.07 -32.07
CA ASP A 212 0.00 -5.41 -32.66
C ASP A 212 -1.31 -6.03 -33.17
N SER A 213 -2.44 -5.73 -32.52
CA SER A 213 -3.77 -6.17 -32.94
C SER A 213 -4.20 -5.64 -34.32
N MET A 214 -3.57 -4.57 -34.82
CA MET A 214 -3.82 -4.02 -36.16
C MET A 214 -3.08 -4.77 -37.28
N GLY A 215 -2.27 -5.78 -36.96
CA GLY A 215 -1.56 -6.60 -37.94
C GLY A 215 -0.34 -5.92 -38.60
N VAL A 216 0.12 -4.78 -38.09
CA VAL A 216 1.27 -4.04 -38.60
C VAL A 216 2.50 -4.33 -37.74
N LYS A 217 3.65 -4.58 -38.37
CA LYS A 217 4.89 -4.85 -37.65
C LYS A 217 5.42 -3.59 -36.95
N ARG A 218 5.84 -3.74 -35.70
CA ARG A 218 6.42 -2.63 -34.91
C ARG A 218 7.58 -1.91 -35.63
N SER A 219 8.45 -2.68 -36.31
CA SER A 219 9.55 -2.11 -37.08
C SER A 219 9.10 -1.21 -38.25
N GLN A 220 7.97 -1.53 -38.87
CA GLN A 220 7.37 -0.67 -39.90
C GLN A 220 6.82 0.62 -39.33
N LEU A 221 6.11 0.51 -38.16
CA LEU A 221 5.59 1.69 -37.47
C LEU A 221 6.73 2.60 -36.99
N LEU A 222 7.80 2.04 -36.41
CA LEU A 222 8.98 2.80 -35.98
C LEU A 222 9.72 3.50 -37.13
N ALA A 223 9.60 3.01 -38.35
CA ALA A 223 10.21 3.65 -39.53
C ALA A 223 9.43 4.87 -40.02
N VAL A 224 8.14 4.99 -39.70
CA VAL A 224 7.27 6.02 -40.28
C VAL A 224 6.61 6.96 -39.26
N TYR A 225 6.62 6.64 -37.97
CA TYR A 225 5.82 7.34 -36.95
C TYR A 225 6.17 8.85 -36.82
N GLU A 226 7.45 9.22 -36.99
CA GLU A 226 7.84 10.62 -36.91
C GLU A 226 7.24 11.44 -38.07
N LYS A 227 7.31 10.87 -39.30
CA LYS A 227 6.71 11.52 -40.46
C LYS A 227 5.17 11.60 -40.36
N ALA A 228 4.55 10.57 -39.79
CA ALA A 228 3.12 10.53 -39.57
C ALA A 228 2.61 11.57 -38.55
N LEU A 229 3.47 12.03 -37.64
CA LEU A 229 3.15 13.09 -36.68
C LEU A 229 3.37 14.51 -37.19
N ASP A 230 4.29 14.67 -38.18
CA ASP A 230 4.70 15.97 -38.71
C ASP A 230 3.86 16.37 -39.94
N GLY A 231 3.03 15.46 -40.48
CA GLY A 231 2.17 15.67 -41.68
C GLY A 231 0.74 15.92 -41.32
#